data_49fccb9a509e8a0b2f424053105e33ef
#
_entry.id   49fccb9a509e8a0b2f424053105e33ef
#
_cell.length_a   1.000
_cell.length_b   1.000
_cell.length_c   1.000
_cell.angle_alpha   90.00
_cell.angle_beta   90.00
_cell.angle_gamma   90.00
#
_symmetry.space_group_name_H-M   'P 1'
#
loop_
_entity.id
_entity.type
_entity.pdbx_description
1 polymer ?
#
loop_
_entity_poly.entity_id
_entity_poly.type
_entity_poly.pdbx_seq_one_letter_code
_entity_poly.pdbx_strand_id
1 'polypeptide(L)'
;MNMLVKSLLLVFAVSFIITISPVYAQHHSGSLAPPIDFDGLKVAVSTTLFPEDFSYGDSKTTNLSIRFFNTETNLNIQKVTYRVQIFQDSNLVANEYFYDDDGKLDLTIKPTTGCEEKELWKCTIYNGEKHAIAGGYYARGDSFPTIQGPIFDKSGQYSIEVSIVGATNPKTLTTKDLLFETFLHIPQKQIFEIKTASAQEFPISVKSHNDEISNFTYDETLDKISYEIPFDWNEPDNNSNISQIISFEKDFSPMKHEHEQLIFLNGVKIDNEFFEFNISNPNKNFIKINIPYEDLLQMKSKLTTTSNDDTIKLEILSGEKIKLNQLNFSFDNNLTGNISWDSKLTSGKKIPFTFSFFDENNKPLNDLLFVYGISDSSRKEIWSNLGDNDKYLGILASHGIHQESILIPNDGHYEFKLILTGKNYNNFDKYFESTSDFQINSQSILMDKKTNEIPSWIKNNAGWWADGTIDDDSFVQGIQFLVKEKIIKIPPTTQGQSSGNEIPSWIKNNAGWWADGTIDDDSFVQGIQFLIKEGILRI
;
A
#
# COMPACT_ATOMS: atom_id res chain seq x y z
N MET A 1 49.67 58.13 20.01
CA MET A 1 49.10 57.39 21.11
C MET A 1 47.90 56.65 20.58
N ASN A 2 48.14 55.44 20.09
CA ASN A 2 47.21 54.68 19.27
C ASN A 2 46.34 53.76 20.13
N MET A 3 45.03 53.89 19.96
CA MET A 3 44.09 52.96 20.55
C MET A 3 43.51 52.12 19.41
N LEU A 4 43.89 50.85 19.34
CA LEU A 4 43.38 49.84 18.44
C LEU A 4 42.00 49.38 18.90
N VAL A 5 40.99 49.64 18.08
CA VAL A 5 39.66 49.06 18.23
C VAL A 5 39.68 47.69 17.53
N LYS A 6 39.60 46.62 18.28
CA LYS A 6 39.35 45.28 17.78
C LYS A 6 37.86 45.09 17.53
N SER A 7 37.49 45.07 16.25
CA SER A 7 36.16 44.70 15.80
C SER A 7 35.98 43.17 15.94
N LEU A 8 35.07 42.75 16.79
CA LEU A 8 34.67 41.36 16.98
C LEU A 8 33.53 41.08 15.99
N LEU A 9 33.84 40.40 14.90
CA LEU A 9 32.86 39.87 13.95
C LEU A 9 32.22 38.62 14.57
N LEU A 10 30.99 38.76 15.08
CA LEU A 10 30.15 37.65 15.52
C LEU A 10 29.47 37.08 14.28
N VAL A 11 29.99 35.96 13.77
CA VAL A 11 29.34 35.15 12.73
C VAL A 11 28.24 34.35 13.37
N PHE A 12 26.97 34.77 13.19
CA PHE A 12 25.81 33.95 13.48
C PHE A 12 25.71 32.86 12.39
N ALA A 13 26.16 31.67 12.69
CA ALA A 13 25.82 30.49 11.92
C ALA A 13 24.36 30.13 12.23
N VAL A 14 23.44 30.57 11.39
CA VAL A 14 22.07 30.06 11.40
C VAL A 14 22.13 28.64 10.80
N SER A 15 22.16 27.65 11.66
CA SER A 15 21.96 26.26 11.27
C SER A 15 20.49 26.11 10.84
N PHE A 16 20.24 26.13 9.54
CA PHE A 16 19.00 25.61 8.98
C PHE A 16 18.98 24.11 9.23
N ILE A 17 18.31 23.69 10.28
CA ILE A 17 17.89 22.30 10.44
C ILE A 17 16.77 22.11 9.43
N ILE A 18 17.11 21.61 8.25
CA ILE A 18 16.13 21.06 7.32
C ILE A 18 15.65 19.77 7.99
N THR A 19 14.54 19.84 8.71
CA THR A 19 13.79 18.66 9.09
C THR A 19 13.21 18.10 7.79
N ILE A 20 13.87 17.13 7.19
CA ILE A 20 13.30 16.30 6.14
C ILE A 20 12.22 15.48 6.86
N SER A 21 10.98 15.97 6.82
CA SER A 21 9.83 15.15 7.15
C SER A 21 9.80 14.02 6.11
N PRO A 22 9.65 12.75 6.50
CA PRO A 22 9.45 11.70 5.53
C PRO A 22 8.16 12.02 4.78
N VAL A 23 8.27 12.41 3.52
CA VAL A 23 7.14 12.49 2.61
C VAL A 23 6.78 11.05 2.32
N TYR A 24 5.73 10.56 2.96
CA TYR A 24 5.09 9.32 2.54
C TYR A 24 4.45 9.58 1.19
N ALA A 25 5.18 9.33 0.13
CA ALA A 25 4.65 9.30 -1.23
C ALA A 25 3.72 8.07 -1.35
N GLN A 26 2.44 8.26 -1.03
CA GLN A 26 1.42 7.28 -1.34
C GLN A 26 1.07 7.43 -2.82
N HIS A 27 1.63 6.59 -3.67
CA HIS A 27 1.29 6.47 -5.08
C HIS A 27 0.03 5.62 -5.24
N HIS A 28 -1.09 6.14 -4.72
CA HIS A 28 -2.42 5.61 -4.97
C HIS A 28 -3.26 6.76 -5.53
N SER A 29 -4.40 6.46 -6.05
CA SER A 29 -5.49 7.41 -6.34
C SER A 29 -5.91 8.26 -5.12
N GLY A 30 -5.15 8.24 -4.04
CA GLY A 30 -5.33 8.99 -2.82
C GLY A 30 -4.02 9.53 -2.26
N SER A 31 -4.07 10.72 -1.66
CA SER A 31 -2.95 11.38 -1.00
C SER A 31 -3.39 11.95 0.34
N LEU A 32 -2.47 11.93 1.31
CA LEU A 32 -2.65 12.49 2.64
C LEU A 32 -1.71 13.69 2.80
N ALA A 33 -2.25 14.86 3.04
CA ALA A 33 -1.45 16.03 3.37
C ALA A 33 -0.77 15.87 4.73
N PRO A 34 0.46 16.42 4.91
CA PRO A 34 1.10 16.43 6.22
C PRO A 34 0.18 17.05 7.29
N PRO A 35 0.06 16.41 8.49
CA PRO A 35 -0.78 16.95 9.55
C PRO A 35 -0.32 18.31 10.05
N ILE A 36 -1.29 19.21 10.30
CA ILE A 36 -1.07 20.55 10.85
C ILE A 36 -1.58 20.58 12.29
N ASP A 37 -0.87 21.29 13.17
CA ASP A 37 -1.39 21.61 14.50
C ASP A 37 -2.38 22.78 14.41
N PHE A 38 -3.62 22.49 14.78
CA PHE A 38 -4.70 23.45 14.86
C PHE A 38 -5.07 23.71 16.32
N ASP A 39 -4.26 24.52 17.02
CA ASP A 39 -4.41 24.87 18.44
C ASP A 39 -4.57 23.62 19.34
N GLY A 40 -3.62 22.70 19.22
CA GLY A 40 -3.58 21.43 19.97
C GLY A 40 -4.49 20.33 19.42
N LEU A 41 -5.01 20.48 18.21
CA LEU A 41 -5.70 19.45 17.46
C LEU A 41 -4.89 19.13 16.19
N LYS A 42 -4.40 17.91 16.03
CA LYS A 42 -3.72 17.49 14.81
C LYS A 42 -4.74 17.16 13.73
N VAL A 43 -4.73 17.94 12.64
CA VAL A 43 -5.67 17.81 11.53
C VAL A 43 -4.96 17.57 10.22
N ALA A 44 -5.60 16.86 9.32
CA ALA A 44 -5.09 16.62 7.96
C ALA A 44 -6.23 16.64 6.94
N VAL A 45 -5.84 16.77 5.67
CA VAL A 45 -6.72 16.56 4.53
C VAL A 45 -6.23 15.33 3.77
N SER A 46 -7.15 14.44 3.42
CA SER A 46 -6.90 13.38 2.43
C SER A 46 -7.74 13.60 1.20
N THR A 47 -7.18 13.26 0.04
CA THR A 47 -7.88 13.22 -1.25
C THR A 47 -7.86 11.81 -1.79
N THR A 48 -8.97 11.34 -2.35
CA THR A 48 -9.08 10.00 -2.96
C THR A 48 -9.90 10.09 -4.23
N LEU A 49 -9.46 9.39 -5.27
CA LEU A 49 -10.18 9.27 -6.53
C LEU A 49 -10.91 7.92 -6.58
N PHE A 50 -12.14 7.92 -7.09
CA PHE A 50 -12.91 6.68 -7.28
C PHE A 50 -13.49 6.60 -8.71
N PRO A 51 -13.25 5.48 -9.44
CA PRO A 51 -12.42 4.36 -9.04
C PRO A 51 -10.94 4.74 -8.89
N GLU A 52 -10.25 4.07 -7.99
CA GLU A 52 -8.85 4.36 -7.66
C GLU A 52 -7.89 4.25 -8.85
N ASP A 53 -8.20 3.40 -9.81
CA ASP A 53 -7.43 3.19 -11.03
C ASP A 53 -7.96 4.02 -12.22
N PHE A 54 -8.66 5.11 -11.93
CA PHE A 54 -9.20 5.97 -12.97
C PHE A 54 -8.11 6.44 -13.94
N SER A 55 -8.38 6.33 -15.23
CA SER A 55 -7.56 6.85 -16.31
C SER A 55 -8.48 7.51 -17.33
N TYR A 56 -8.03 8.58 -17.97
CA TYR A 56 -8.84 9.26 -18.97
C TYR A 56 -9.29 8.29 -20.07
N GLY A 57 -10.57 8.33 -20.39
CA GLY A 57 -11.19 7.44 -21.37
C GLY A 57 -11.79 6.15 -20.82
N ASP A 58 -11.58 5.80 -19.52
CA ASP A 58 -12.23 4.65 -18.90
C ASP A 58 -13.71 4.88 -18.65
N SER A 59 -14.05 6.07 -18.17
CA SER A 59 -15.43 6.51 -17.95
C SER A 59 -15.56 7.99 -18.25
N LYS A 60 -16.81 8.45 -18.42
CA LYS A 60 -17.09 9.88 -18.61
C LYS A 60 -17.00 10.69 -17.33
N THR A 61 -16.97 10.02 -16.19
CA THR A 61 -16.97 10.64 -14.86
C THR A 61 -16.11 9.84 -13.90
N THR A 62 -15.50 10.54 -12.94
CA THR A 62 -14.87 9.98 -11.75
C THR A 62 -15.28 10.81 -10.53
N ASN A 63 -15.12 10.28 -9.33
CA ASN A 63 -15.42 10.99 -8.09
C ASN A 63 -14.14 11.33 -7.36
N LEU A 64 -14.01 12.59 -6.94
CA LEU A 64 -12.95 13.08 -6.06
C LEU A 64 -13.54 13.29 -4.67
N SER A 65 -13.03 12.56 -3.70
CA SER A 65 -13.38 12.72 -2.29
C SER A 65 -12.28 13.48 -1.57
N ILE A 66 -12.65 14.52 -0.81
CA ILE A 66 -11.74 15.34 -0.01
C ILE A 66 -12.24 15.28 1.43
N ARG A 67 -11.41 14.78 2.35
CA ARG A 67 -11.76 14.59 3.74
C ARG A 67 -10.89 15.44 4.65
N PHE A 68 -11.51 16.24 5.53
CA PHE A 68 -10.82 16.98 6.58
C PHE A 68 -11.11 16.35 7.94
N PHE A 69 -10.09 15.90 8.64
CA PHE A 69 -10.26 15.07 9.85
C PHE A 69 -9.16 15.27 10.89
N ASN A 70 -9.48 14.86 12.12
CA ASN A 70 -8.52 14.75 13.21
C ASN A 70 -7.71 13.46 13.07
N THR A 71 -6.39 13.55 12.97
CA THR A 71 -5.50 12.40 12.75
C THR A 71 -5.36 11.46 13.95
N GLU A 72 -5.67 11.94 15.18
CA GLU A 72 -5.59 11.12 16.39
C GLU A 72 -6.84 10.26 16.59
N THR A 73 -8.02 10.81 16.24
CA THR A 73 -9.30 10.11 16.44
C THR A 73 -9.88 9.53 15.16
N ASN A 74 -9.31 9.86 14.03
CA ASN A 74 -9.80 9.55 12.68
C ASN A 74 -11.25 10.02 12.40
N LEU A 75 -11.73 11.03 13.16
CA LEU A 75 -13.07 11.59 12.98
C LEU A 75 -13.03 12.84 12.09
N ASN A 76 -14.04 12.96 11.21
CA ASN A 76 -14.20 14.12 10.36
C ASN A 76 -14.52 15.37 11.19
N ILE A 77 -14.00 16.51 10.72
CA ILE A 77 -14.37 17.83 11.24
C ILE A 77 -15.51 18.37 10.38
N GLN A 78 -16.67 18.53 11.01
CA GLN A 78 -17.91 18.84 10.34
C GLN A 78 -18.08 20.34 10.01
N LYS A 79 -19.02 20.66 9.10
CA LYS A 79 -19.43 22.01 8.70
C LYS A 79 -18.28 22.83 8.14
N VAL A 80 -17.71 22.32 7.07
CA VAL A 80 -16.46 22.83 6.49
C VAL A 80 -16.73 23.54 5.17
N THR A 81 -16.14 24.72 5.01
CA THR A 81 -16.01 25.37 3.72
C THR A 81 -14.65 25.08 3.14
N TYR A 82 -14.64 24.43 1.99
CA TYR A 82 -13.45 24.11 1.21
C TYR A 82 -13.29 25.09 0.07
N ARG A 83 -12.09 25.62 -0.14
CA ARG A 83 -11.68 26.16 -1.43
C ARG A 83 -10.77 25.12 -2.07
N VAL A 84 -11.17 24.59 -3.21
CA VAL A 84 -10.42 23.56 -3.93
C VAL A 84 -9.81 24.16 -5.18
N GLN A 85 -8.49 24.08 -5.29
CA GLN A 85 -7.73 24.48 -6.47
C GLN A 85 -7.00 23.25 -7.00
N ILE A 86 -7.17 22.95 -8.28
CA ILE A 86 -6.53 21.81 -8.93
C ILE A 86 -5.58 22.36 -10.00
N PHE A 87 -4.35 21.85 -9.98
CA PHE A 87 -3.31 22.23 -10.92
C PHE A 87 -2.82 21.01 -11.70
N GLN A 88 -2.50 21.22 -12.97
CA GLN A 88 -1.78 20.29 -13.82
C GLN A 88 -0.56 21.00 -14.39
N ASP A 89 0.64 20.45 -14.23
CA ASP A 89 1.90 21.08 -14.69
C ASP A 89 2.00 22.55 -14.29
N SER A 90 1.67 22.88 -13.05
CA SER A 90 1.59 24.25 -12.50
C SER A 90 0.49 25.14 -13.13
N ASN A 91 -0.32 24.63 -14.05
CA ASN A 91 -1.46 25.37 -14.60
C ASN A 91 -2.70 25.13 -13.77
N LEU A 92 -3.35 26.19 -13.32
CA LEU A 92 -4.63 26.11 -12.62
C LEU A 92 -5.71 25.61 -13.59
N VAL A 93 -6.37 24.49 -13.27
CA VAL A 93 -7.46 23.89 -14.06
C VAL A 93 -8.81 24.00 -13.38
N ALA A 94 -8.87 24.10 -12.05
CA ALA A 94 -10.11 24.35 -11.31
C ALA A 94 -9.85 25.22 -10.07
N ASN A 95 -10.83 26.08 -9.70
CA ASN A 95 -10.78 26.90 -8.50
C ASN A 95 -12.19 27.31 -8.10
N GLU A 96 -12.74 26.70 -7.03
CA GLU A 96 -14.10 27.00 -6.56
C GLU A 96 -14.23 26.70 -5.06
N TYR A 97 -15.32 27.22 -4.47
CA TYR A 97 -15.68 27.00 -3.08
C TYR A 97 -16.80 25.95 -2.98
N PHE A 98 -16.63 25.06 -1.99
CA PHE A 98 -17.59 24.02 -1.67
C PHE A 98 -17.86 24.02 -0.18
N TYR A 99 -19.08 23.62 0.20
CA TYR A 99 -19.45 23.46 1.60
C TYR A 99 -19.95 22.03 1.84
N ASP A 100 -19.52 21.46 2.94
CA ASP A 100 -19.94 20.13 3.35
C ASP A 100 -20.28 20.07 4.85
N ASP A 101 -21.34 19.36 5.22
CA ASP A 101 -21.82 19.28 6.60
C ASP A 101 -21.07 18.24 7.43
N ASP A 102 -20.56 17.16 6.83
CA ASP A 102 -19.99 16.01 7.54
C ASP A 102 -18.45 15.94 7.48
N GLY A 103 -17.80 16.87 6.76
CA GLY A 103 -16.36 16.96 6.63
C GLY A 103 -15.76 16.03 5.59
N LYS A 104 -16.58 15.40 4.72
CA LYS A 104 -16.19 14.60 3.57
C LYS A 104 -16.83 15.14 2.30
N LEU A 105 -16.15 16.05 1.63
CA LEU A 105 -16.59 16.64 0.37
C LEU A 105 -16.40 15.64 -0.76
N ASP A 106 -17.50 15.18 -1.36
CA ASP A 106 -17.50 14.36 -2.56
C ASP A 106 -17.88 15.19 -3.80
N LEU A 107 -17.05 15.12 -4.84
CA LEU A 107 -17.17 15.88 -6.09
C LEU A 107 -17.22 14.92 -7.28
N THR A 108 -18.17 15.14 -8.18
CA THR A 108 -18.19 14.43 -9.47
C THR A 108 -17.36 15.20 -10.49
N ILE A 109 -16.29 14.60 -10.97
CA ILE A 109 -15.42 15.18 -12.00
C ILE A 109 -15.85 14.64 -13.38
N LYS A 110 -16.00 15.54 -14.35
CA LYS A 110 -16.27 15.22 -15.78
C LYS A 110 -15.11 15.76 -16.63
N PRO A 111 -14.09 14.95 -16.89
CA PRO A 111 -12.97 15.36 -17.74
C PRO A 111 -13.44 15.77 -19.14
N THR A 112 -12.92 16.87 -19.66
CA THR A 112 -13.13 17.31 -21.05
C THR A 112 -11.84 17.77 -21.66
N THR A 113 -11.65 17.50 -22.94
CA THR A 113 -10.50 17.97 -23.73
C THR A 113 -10.89 19.16 -24.61
N GLY A 114 -9.90 19.80 -25.22
CA GLY A 114 -10.12 20.82 -26.23
C GLY A 114 -10.31 22.24 -25.69
N CYS A 115 -9.81 22.54 -24.50
CA CYS A 115 -9.76 23.90 -23.98
C CYS A 115 -8.75 24.74 -24.80
N GLU A 116 -9.22 25.79 -25.44
CA GLU A 116 -8.41 26.73 -26.23
C GLU A 116 -8.00 27.97 -25.44
N GLU A 117 -8.50 28.13 -24.21
CA GLU A 117 -8.18 29.25 -23.34
C GLU A 117 -6.74 29.17 -22.83
N LYS A 118 -6.05 30.31 -22.76
CA LYS A 118 -4.71 30.38 -22.19
C LYS A 118 -4.69 30.00 -20.70
N GLU A 119 -5.74 30.36 -20.00
CA GLU A 119 -5.96 30.02 -18.58
C GLU A 119 -6.97 28.88 -18.52
N LEU A 120 -6.50 27.66 -18.34
CA LEU A 120 -7.31 26.43 -18.46
C LEU A 120 -8.53 26.41 -17.54
N TRP A 121 -8.44 27.00 -16.36
CA TRP A 121 -9.57 27.07 -15.40
C TRP A 121 -10.80 27.81 -15.95
N LYS A 122 -10.65 28.65 -16.98
CA LYS A 122 -11.78 29.34 -17.63
C LYS A 122 -12.66 28.39 -18.45
N CYS A 123 -12.15 27.24 -18.85
CA CYS A 123 -12.94 26.17 -19.48
C CYS A 123 -13.70 25.31 -18.46
N THR A 124 -13.49 25.54 -17.17
CA THR A 124 -14.09 24.72 -16.12
C THR A 124 -15.45 25.26 -15.70
N ILE A 125 -16.43 24.38 -15.70
CA ILE A 125 -17.82 24.68 -15.36
C ILE A 125 -18.19 23.92 -14.09
N TYR A 126 -18.85 24.61 -13.17
CA TYR A 126 -19.31 24.06 -11.90
C TYR A 126 -20.82 24.00 -11.89
N ASN A 127 -21.38 22.86 -11.47
CA ASN A 127 -22.82 22.64 -11.36
C ASN A 127 -23.16 22.03 -10.00
N GLY A 128 -24.27 22.48 -9.43
CA GLY A 128 -24.74 22.01 -8.13
C GLY A 128 -25.60 23.05 -7.43
N GLU A 129 -26.11 22.70 -6.27
CA GLU A 129 -26.80 23.64 -5.39
C GLU A 129 -25.77 24.56 -4.72
N LYS A 130 -26.05 25.88 -4.63
CA LYS A 130 -25.18 26.83 -3.91
C LYS A 130 -25.68 27.02 -2.49
N HIS A 131 -24.79 26.90 -1.53
CA HIS A 131 -25.10 27.16 -0.14
C HIS A 131 -25.21 28.69 0.09
N ALA A 132 -26.38 29.12 0.56
CA ALA A 132 -26.69 30.55 0.64
C ALA A 132 -25.79 31.34 1.63
N ILE A 133 -25.29 30.69 2.69
CA ILE A 133 -24.49 31.31 3.75
C ILE A 133 -22.99 31.14 3.50
N ALA A 134 -22.56 29.92 3.15
CA ALA A 134 -21.14 29.61 2.95
C ALA A 134 -20.61 30.04 1.58
N GLY A 135 -21.50 30.41 0.65
CA GLY A 135 -21.12 30.98 -0.67
C GLY A 135 -20.55 29.98 -1.67
N GLY A 136 -20.41 28.70 -1.30
CA GLY A 136 -19.90 27.62 -2.15
C GLY A 136 -20.98 26.68 -2.67
N TYR A 137 -20.60 25.76 -3.55
CA TYR A 137 -21.46 24.66 -3.93
C TYR A 137 -21.63 23.68 -2.77
N TYR A 138 -22.85 23.17 -2.59
CA TYR A 138 -23.21 22.35 -1.45
C TYR A 138 -23.20 20.88 -1.80
N ALA A 139 -22.35 20.10 -1.13
CA ALA A 139 -22.40 18.65 -1.17
C ALA A 139 -23.36 18.17 -0.08
N ARG A 140 -24.47 17.54 -0.44
CA ARG A 140 -25.49 17.09 0.48
C ARG A 140 -26.11 15.77 0.07
N GLY A 141 -26.03 14.79 0.94
CA GLY A 141 -26.62 13.47 0.71
C GLY A 141 -26.08 12.85 -0.58
N ASP A 142 -26.95 12.52 -1.54
CA ASP A 142 -26.59 11.92 -2.83
C ASP A 142 -26.37 12.96 -3.95
N SER A 143 -26.47 14.26 -3.64
CA SER A 143 -26.28 15.34 -4.61
C SER A 143 -24.88 15.92 -4.48
N PHE A 144 -23.96 15.42 -5.32
CA PHE A 144 -22.58 15.91 -5.35
C PHE A 144 -22.42 17.03 -6.39
N PRO A 145 -21.71 18.12 -6.04
CA PRO A 145 -21.32 19.11 -7.02
C PRO A 145 -20.52 18.50 -8.16
N THR A 146 -20.75 18.98 -9.37
CA THR A 146 -20.03 18.51 -10.55
C THR A 146 -19.05 19.56 -11.03
N ILE A 147 -17.82 19.14 -11.33
CA ILE A 147 -16.79 19.94 -11.98
C ILE A 147 -16.56 19.34 -13.37
N GLN A 148 -16.75 20.14 -14.41
CA GLN A 148 -16.55 19.73 -15.79
C GLN A 148 -15.49 20.64 -16.42
N GLY A 149 -14.40 20.07 -16.93
CA GLY A 149 -13.29 20.83 -17.49
C GLY A 149 -12.07 19.99 -17.81
N PRO A 150 -10.93 20.61 -18.13
CA PRO A 150 -9.66 19.92 -18.41
C PRO A 150 -9.00 19.43 -17.12
N ILE A 151 -9.72 18.57 -16.39
CA ILE A 151 -9.31 18.02 -15.10
C ILE A 151 -9.22 16.51 -15.26
N PHE A 152 -8.06 15.92 -14.97
CA PHE A 152 -7.79 14.48 -15.15
C PHE A 152 -8.01 14.01 -16.60
N ASP A 153 -7.84 14.91 -17.57
CA ASP A 153 -8.00 14.65 -19.00
C ASP A 153 -6.69 14.13 -19.65
N LYS A 154 -5.60 14.11 -18.89
CA LYS A 154 -4.29 13.57 -19.26
C LYS A 154 -3.70 12.76 -18.13
N SER A 155 -2.74 11.88 -18.46
CA SER A 155 -1.86 11.25 -17.48
C SER A 155 -0.93 12.27 -16.82
N GLY A 156 -0.39 11.91 -15.66
CA GLY A 156 0.57 12.71 -14.91
C GLY A 156 0.04 13.17 -13.56
N GLN A 157 0.86 13.96 -12.89
CA GLN A 157 0.58 14.44 -11.54
C GLN A 157 -0.31 15.69 -11.56
N TYR A 158 -1.32 15.66 -10.70
CA TYR A 158 -2.16 16.81 -10.37
C TYR A 158 -1.90 17.20 -8.91
N SER A 159 -1.62 18.48 -8.63
CA SER A 159 -1.63 18.98 -7.27
C SER A 159 -3.00 19.57 -6.92
N ILE A 160 -3.45 19.31 -5.71
CA ILE A 160 -4.74 19.77 -5.19
C ILE A 160 -4.46 20.57 -3.93
N GLU A 161 -4.60 21.90 -4.05
CA GLU A 161 -4.57 22.79 -2.91
C GLU A 161 -5.97 22.91 -2.30
N VAL A 162 -6.07 22.56 -1.03
CA VAL A 162 -7.32 22.59 -0.25
C VAL A 162 -7.17 23.59 0.88
N SER A 163 -7.85 24.74 0.74
CA SER A 163 -7.97 25.71 1.83
C SER A 163 -9.26 25.40 2.61
N ILE A 164 -9.12 25.14 3.91
CA ILE A 164 -10.25 25.07 4.83
C ILE A 164 -10.52 26.49 5.32
N VAL A 165 -11.65 27.05 4.90
CA VAL A 165 -11.96 28.47 5.14
C VAL A 165 -12.80 28.61 6.41
N GLY A 166 -12.30 29.37 7.37
CA GLY A 166 -12.98 29.60 8.64
C GLY A 166 -13.17 28.33 9.47
N ALA A 167 -12.18 27.41 9.43
CA ALA A 167 -12.21 26.21 10.24
C ALA A 167 -12.31 26.57 11.73
N THR A 168 -13.29 25.97 12.42
CA THR A 168 -13.47 26.18 13.87
C THR A 168 -12.96 24.97 14.64
N ASN A 169 -11.96 25.16 15.49
CA ASN A 169 -11.45 24.11 16.35
C ASN A 169 -12.53 23.71 17.37
N PRO A 170 -12.97 22.46 17.41
CA PRO A 170 -14.05 22.03 18.29
C PRO A 170 -13.69 22.07 19.79
N LYS A 171 -12.39 22.12 20.14
CA LYS A 171 -11.92 22.17 21.55
C LYS A 171 -11.77 23.61 22.03
N THR A 172 -11.16 24.49 21.22
CA THR A 172 -10.81 25.86 21.62
C THR A 172 -11.77 26.92 21.11
N LEU A 173 -12.62 26.58 20.14
CA LEU A 173 -13.52 27.46 19.40
C LEU A 173 -12.80 28.58 18.64
N THR A 174 -11.49 28.47 18.45
CA THR A 174 -10.72 29.37 17.60
C THR A 174 -11.03 29.09 16.13
N THR A 175 -11.02 30.15 15.32
CA THR A 175 -11.28 30.06 13.88
C THR A 175 -10.05 30.47 13.09
N LYS A 176 -9.64 29.66 12.14
CA LYS A 176 -8.49 29.93 11.25
C LYS A 176 -8.75 29.35 9.86
N ASP A 177 -8.08 29.94 8.88
CA ASP A 177 -7.91 29.32 7.57
C ASP A 177 -6.71 28.37 7.61
N LEU A 178 -6.87 27.18 7.06
CA LEU A 178 -5.83 26.17 6.98
C LEU A 178 -5.61 25.82 5.52
N LEU A 179 -4.37 25.64 5.11
CA LEU A 179 -3.99 25.27 3.75
C LEU A 179 -3.31 23.89 3.76
N PHE A 180 -3.77 23.02 2.88
CA PHE A 180 -3.21 21.69 2.66
C PHE A 180 -2.91 21.52 1.17
N GLU A 181 -1.89 20.76 0.85
CA GLU A 181 -1.58 20.33 -0.50
C GLU A 181 -1.54 18.79 -0.56
N THR A 182 -2.22 18.24 -1.55
CA THR A 182 -2.23 16.81 -1.84
C THR A 182 -1.95 16.58 -3.32
N PHE A 183 -1.58 15.36 -3.68
CA PHE A 183 -1.23 15.01 -5.05
C PHE A 183 -2.01 13.79 -5.50
N LEU A 184 -2.49 13.80 -6.75
CA LEU A 184 -3.07 12.65 -7.41
C LEU A 184 -2.30 12.40 -8.70
N HIS A 185 -2.01 11.15 -9.00
CA HIS A 185 -1.38 10.76 -10.25
C HIS A 185 -2.35 9.99 -11.13
N ILE A 186 -2.65 10.51 -12.31
CA ILE A 186 -3.49 9.85 -13.31
C ILE A 186 -2.61 8.99 -14.20
N PRO A 187 -2.80 7.66 -14.22
CA PRO A 187 -1.92 6.76 -14.96
C PRO A 187 -2.08 6.89 -16.48
N GLN A 188 -0.98 6.68 -17.19
CA GLN A 188 -0.99 6.49 -18.65
C GLN A 188 -1.56 5.10 -18.96
N LYS A 189 -2.61 5.06 -19.79
CA LYS A 189 -3.25 3.81 -20.21
C LYS A 189 -2.84 3.45 -21.63
N GLN A 190 -2.36 2.21 -21.80
CA GLN A 190 -2.07 1.62 -23.11
C GLN A 190 -2.80 0.29 -23.24
N ILE A 191 -3.21 -0.07 -24.46
CA ILE A 191 -3.91 -1.33 -24.76
C ILE A 191 -3.10 -2.07 -25.80
N PHE A 192 -2.78 -3.34 -25.54
CA PHE A 192 -2.02 -4.23 -26.40
C PHE A 192 -2.88 -5.43 -26.77
N GLU A 193 -3.03 -5.68 -28.06
CA GLU A 193 -3.78 -6.84 -28.56
C GLU A 193 -2.82 -8.03 -28.67
N ILE A 194 -3.07 -9.08 -27.89
CA ILE A 194 -2.34 -10.34 -27.96
C ILE A 194 -3.10 -11.30 -28.84
N LYS A 195 -2.40 -11.92 -29.82
CA LYS A 195 -2.92 -13.01 -30.62
C LYS A 195 -2.27 -14.33 -30.21
N THR A 196 -3.09 -15.28 -29.79
CA THR A 196 -2.64 -16.64 -29.47
C THR A 196 -2.53 -17.51 -30.72
N ALA A 197 -1.82 -18.62 -30.65
CA ALA A 197 -1.73 -19.60 -31.72
C ALA A 197 -3.10 -20.17 -32.16
N SER A 198 -4.09 -20.14 -31.24
CA SER A 198 -5.48 -20.48 -31.54
C SER A 198 -6.26 -19.39 -32.27
N ALA A 199 -5.60 -18.29 -32.68
CA ALA A 199 -6.17 -17.11 -33.32
C ALA A 199 -7.21 -16.35 -32.45
N GLN A 200 -7.22 -16.55 -31.14
CA GLN A 200 -7.96 -15.71 -30.21
C GLN A 200 -7.18 -14.42 -29.96
N GLU A 201 -7.90 -13.30 -29.91
CA GLU A 201 -7.35 -11.98 -29.58
C GLU A 201 -7.77 -11.60 -28.16
N PHE A 202 -6.81 -11.16 -27.35
CA PHE A 202 -7.04 -10.73 -25.98
C PHE A 202 -6.47 -9.32 -25.78
N PRO A 203 -7.29 -8.34 -25.40
CA PRO A 203 -6.81 -7.02 -25.05
C PRO A 203 -6.19 -7.04 -23.64
N ILE A 204 -4.92 -6.68 -23.56
CA ILE A 204 -4.23 -6.42 -22.29
C ILE A 204 -4.13 -4.91 -22.11
N SER A 205 -4.69 -4.39 -21.05
CA SER A 205 -4.54 -2.98 -20.70
C SER A 205 -3.51 -2.82 -19.60
N VAL A 206 -2.55 -1.95 -19.84
CA VAL A 206 -1.55 -1.54 -18.84
C VAL A 206 -1.78 -0.07 -18.51
N LYS A 207 -1.98 0.22 -17.22
CA LYS A 207 -2.01 1.57 -16.66
C LYS A 207 -0.70 1.78 -15.91
N SER A 208 0.11 2.71 -16.39
CA SER A 208 1.43 3.01 -15.82
C SER A 208 1.40 4.39 -15.16
N HIS A 209 1.86 4.46 -13.92
CA HIS A 209 2.15 5.71 -13.25
C HIS A 209 3.59 6.20 -13.51
N ASN A 210 4.35 5.46 -14.31
CA ASN A 210 5.73 5.72 -14.73
C ASN A 210 5.83 6.06 -16.21
N ASP A 211 4.94 6.88 -16.72
CA ASP A 211 4.86 7.24 -18.13
C ASP A 211 4.50 6.07 -19.10
N GLU A 212 4.73 6.27 -20.39
CA GLU A 212 4.38 5.32 -21.43
C GLU A 212 5.37 4.15 -21.44
N ILE A 213 4.85 2.93 -21.31
CA ILE A 213 5.66 1.72 -21.41
C ILE A 213 6.02 1.39 -22.87
N SER A 214 7.12 0.70 -23.07
CA SER A 214 7.63 0.30 -24.39
C SER A 214 7.92 -1.20 -24.47
N ASN A 215 8.20 -1.69 -25.67
CA ASN A 215 8.63 -3.06 -25.94
C ASN A 215 7.73 -4.14 -25.34
N PHE A 216 6.40 -3.90 -25.35
CA PHE A 216 5.43 -4.88 -24.87
C PHE A 216 5.46 -6.14 -25.73
N THR A 217 5.62 -7.31 -25.11
CA THR A 217 5.64 -8.61 -25.76
C THR A 217 4.91 -9.67 -24.92
N TYR A 218 4.34 -10.67 -25.62
CA TYR A 218 3.82 -11.88 -25.01
C TYR A 218 4.48 -13.11 -25.65
N ASP A 219 5.06 -13.96 -24.80
CA ASP A 219 5.62 -15.25 -25.21
C ASP A 219 4.64 -16.35 -24.77
N GLU A 220 3.92 -16.93 -25.74
CA GLU A 220 2.92 -17.98 -25.50
C GLU A 220 3.55 -19.29 -25.00
N THR A 221 4.83 -19.56 -25.31
CA THR A 221 5.49 -20.81 -24.89
C THR A 221 5.85 -20.81 -23.41
N LEU A 222 6.08 -19.62 -22.85
CA LEU A 222 6.45 -19.40 -21.46
C LEU A 222 5.30 -18.80 -20.63
N ASP A 223 4.15 -18.54 -21.26
CA ASP A 223 3.06 -17.78 -20.64
C ASP A 223 3.57 -16.48 -19.98
N LYS A 224 4.40 -15.73 -20.73
CA LYS A 224 5.12 -14.59 -20.21
C LYS A 224 4.74 -13.28 -20.90
N ILE A 225 4.33 -12.29 -20.13
CA ILE A 225 4.21 -10.89 -20.55
C ILE A 225 5.51 -10.16 -20.16
N SER A 226 6.05 -9.35 -21.05
CA SER A 226 7.18 -8.49 -20.73
C SER A 226 7.08 -7.13 -21.43
N TYR A 227 7.56 -6.07 -20.75
CA TYR A 227 7.64 -4.72 -21.26
C TYR A 227 8.68 -3.90 -20.50
N GLU A 228 9.00 -2.73 -21.02
CA GLU A 228 9.96 -1.81 -20.40
C GLU A 228 9.23 -0.58 -19.84
N ILE A 229 9.60 -0.21 -18.63
CA ILE A 229 9.09 0.95 -17.88
C ILE A 229 10.20 2.01 -17.92
N PRO A 230 9.92 3.26 -18.35
CA PRO A 230 10.86 4.37 -18.20
C PRO A 230 11.19 4.59 -16.72
N PHE A 231 12.47 4.69 -16.40
CA PHE A 231 12.93 4.87 -15.02
C PHE A 231 14.30 5.55 -14.97
N ASP A 232 14.38 6.71 -14.31
CA ASP A 232 15.65 7.41 -14.11
C ASP A 232 16.16 7.22 -12.68
N TRP A 233 17.29 6.55 -12.56
CA TRP A 233 17.98 6.31 -11.29
C TRP A 233 18.68 7.55 -10.73
N ASN A 234 18.86 8.62 -11.51
CA ASN A 234 19.65 9.79 -11.15
C ASN A 234 18.80 10.99 -10.72
N GLU A 235 17.56 11.04 -11.17
CA GLU A 235 16.60 12.08 -10.80
C GLU A 235 15.37 11.44 -10.13
N PRO A 236 15.50 11.00 -8.87
CA PRO A 236 14.37 10.50 -8.12
C PRO A 236 13.43 11.69 -7.83
N ASP A 237 12.46 11.88 -8.67
CA ASP A 237 11.32 12.75 -8.39
C ASP A 237 10.33 12.06 -7.45
N ASN A 238 9.23 12.73 -7.11
CA ASN A 238 8.16 12.14 -6.28
C ASN A 238 7.46 10.93 -6.93
N ASN A 239 7.81 10.57 -8.18
CA ASN A 239 7.25 9.47 -8.97
C ASN A 239 8.23 8.30 -9.17
N SER A 240 9.24 8.19 -8.36
CA SER A 240 10.29 7.15 -8.50
C SER A 240 9.83 5.73 -8.11
N ASN A 241 8.61 5.57 -7.58
CA ASN A 241 8.05 4.24 -7.33
C ASN A 241 7.63 3.57 -8.65
N ILE A 242 7.72 2.26 -8.72
CA ILE A 242 7.09 1.52 -9.83
C ILE A 242 5.64 1.22 -9.44
N SER A 243 4.70 1.80 -10.17
CA SER A 243 3.28 1.56 -9.97
C SER A 243 2.59 1.24 -11.30
N GLN A 244 2.12 0.00 -11.42
CA GLN A 244 1.55 -0.57 -12.64
C GLN A 244 0.24 -1.31 -12.33
N ILE A 245 -0.76 -1.16 -13.20
CA ILE A 245 -1.98 -1.96 -13.14
C ILE A 245 -2.19 -2.61 -14.49
N ILE A 246 -2.07 -3.93 -14.52
CA ILE A 246 -2.27 -4.74 -15.72
C ILE A 246 -3.65 -5.39 -15.61
N SER A 247 -4.50 -5.23 -16.62
CA SER A 247 -5.81 -5.87 -16.68
C SER A 247 -5.99 -6.70 -17.93
N PHE A 248 -6.62 -7.86 -17.77
CA PHE A 248 -6.88 -8.82 -18.85
C PHE A 248 -8.20 -9.56 -18.60
N GLU A 249 -8.77 -10.13 -19.64
CA GLU A 249 -10.01 -10.89 -19.56
C GLU A 249 -9.85 -12.16 -18.71
N LYS A 250 -10.91 -12.62 -18.03
CA LYS A 250 -10.86 -13.79 -17.12
C LYS A 250 -10.49 -15.08 -17.81
N ASP A 251 -10.84 -15.23 -19.07
CA ASP A 251 -10.53 -16.40 -19.90
C ASP A 251 -9.16 -16.31 -20.60
N PHE A 252 -8.41 -15.26 -20.38
CA PHE A 252 -7.01 -15.22 -20.77
C PHE A 252 -6.23 -16.29 -19.98
N SER A 253 -6.05 -17.45 -20.63
CA SER A 253 -5.57 -18.70 -20.02
C SER A 253 -4.25 -18.60 -19.25
N PRO A 254 -3.26 -17.79 -19.71
CA PRO A 254 -1.96 -17.71 -19.05
C PRO A 254 -1.99 -17.14 -17.63
N MET A 255 -2.93 -16.24 -17.34
CA MET A 255 -2.97 -15.50 -16.08
C MET A 255 -4.18 -15.89 -15.23
N LYS A 256 -4.24 -17.18 -14.83
CA LYS A 256 -5.30 -17.66 -13.94
C LYS A 256 -4.93 -17.42 -12.48
N HIS A 257 -5.93 -17.03 -11.68
CA HIS A 257 -5.78 -16.85 -10.24
C HIS A 257 -5.39 -18.13 -9.47
N GLU A 258 -5.56 -19.28 -10.09
CA GLU A 258 -5.18 -20.58 -9.53
C GLU A 258 -3.67 -20.88 -9.62
N HIS A 259 -2.91 -20.00 -10.28
CA HIS A 259 -1.47 -20.16 -10.47
C HIS A 259 -0.71 -19.06 -9.73
N GLU A 260 0.45 -19.40 -9.19
CA GLU A 260 1.38 -18.41 -8.62
C GLU A 260 1.74 -17.39 -9.69
N GLN A 261 1.72 -16.12 -9.35
CA GLN A 261 2.23 -15.06 -10.23
C GLN A 261 3.69 -14.80 -9.89
N LEU A 262 4.55 -14.91 -10.88
CA LEU A 262 5.98 -14.65 -10.75
C LEU A 262 6.30 -13.36 -11.48
N ILE A 263 6.71 -12.34 -10.75
CA ILE A 263 7.04 -11.04 -11.31
C ILE A 263 8.52 -10.76 -11.13
N PHE A 264 9.16 -10.27 -12.19
CA PHE A 264 10.58 -9.98 -12.21
C PHE A 264 10.82 -8.55 -12.70
N LEU A 265 11.79 -7.87 -12.08
CA LEU A 265 12.36 -6.63 -12.57
C LEU A 265 13.81 -6.89 -13.02
N ASN A 266 14.14 -6.62 -14.27
CA ASN A 266 15.47 -6.91 -14.85
C ASN A 266 15.99 -8.32 -14.50
N GLY A 267 15.08 -9.32 -14.47
CA GLY A 267 15.40 -10.72 -14.10
C GLY A 267 15.48 -11.01 -12.60
N VAL A 268 15.29 -10.02 -11.73
CA VAL A 268 15.23 -10.20 -10.28
C VAL A 268 13.79 -10.43 -9.85
N LYS A 269 13.48 -11.58 -9.25
CA LYS A 269 12.14 -11.87 -8.70
C LYS A 269 11.81 -10.89 -7.59
N ILE A 270 10.64 -10.26 -7.64
CA ILE A 270 10.13 -9.42 -6.56
C ILE A 270 9.29 -10.22 -5.57
N ASP A 271 9.24 -9.76 -4.33
CA ASP A 271 8.43 -10.37 -3.28
C ASP A 271 6.94 -10.12 -3.49
N ASN A 272 6.11 -11.06 -3.01
CA ASN A 272 4.66 -11.00 -3.17
C ASN A 272 3.99 -9.81 -2.45
N GLU A 273 4.71 -9.12 -1.56
CA GLU A 273 4.22 -7.91 -0.90
C GLU A 273 4.14 -6.69 -1.84
N PHE A 274 4.86 -6.72 -2.96
CA PHE A 274 4.90 -5.64 -3.95
C PHE A 274 3.83 -5.76 -5.04
N PHE A 275 3.04 -6.83 -5.03
CA PHE A 275 1.97 -6.98 -6.01
C PHE A 275 0.75 -7.71 -5.46
N GLU A 276 -0.39 -7.46 -6.08
CA GLU A 276 -1.67 -8.07 -5.77
C GLU A 276 -2.33 -8.56 -7.06
N PHE A 277 -2.83 -9.80 -7.03
CA PHE A 277 -3.66 -10.35 -8.09
C PHE A 277 -5.13 -10.27 -7.69
N ASN A 278 -5.90 -9.39 -8.31
CA ASN A 278 -7.28 -9.10 -7.94
C ASN A 278 -8.27 -9.70 -8.96
N ILE A 279 -9.23 -10.48 -8.47
CA ILE A 279 -10.25 -11.18 -9.25
C ILE A 279 -11.68 -10.69 -8.98
N SER A 280 -11.85 -9.62 -8.21
CA SER A 280 -13.17 -9.13 -7.77
C SER A 280 -14.04 -8.61 -8.93
N ASN A 281 -13.44 -8.21 -10.05
CA ASN A 281 -14.19 -7.80 -11.24
C ASN A 281 -14.76 -9.01 -11.98
N PRO A 282 -16.04 -9.00 -12.46
CA PRO A 282 -16.66 -10.15 -13.12
C PRO A 282 -16.03 -10.51 -14.46
N ASN A 283 -15.52 -9.54 -15.19
CA ASN A 283 -15.07 -9.71 -16.58
C ASN A 283 -13.56 -9.73 -16.70
N LYS A 284 -12.83 -9.14 -15.76
CA LYS A 284 -11.39 -8.94 -15.83
C LYS A 284 -10.70 -9.34 -14.55
N ASN A 285 -9.46 -9.79 -14.70
CA ASN A 285 -8.50 -9.91 -13.63
C ASN A 285 -7.51 -8.74 -13.69
N PHE A 286 -6.92 -8.40 -12.55
CA PHE A 286 -5.95 -7.30 -12.43
C PHE A 286 -4.72 -7.79 -11.68
N ILE A 287 -3.55 -7.35 -12.14
CA ILE A 287 -2.31 -7.39 -11.37
C ILE A 287 -1.95 -5.94 -11.05
N LYS A 288 -1.95 -5.60 -9.77
CA LYS A 288 -1.45 -4.32 -9.28
C LYS A 288 -0.04 -4.53 -8.77
N ILE A 289 0.91 -3.77 -9.26
CA ILE A 289 2.31 -3.78 -8.82
C ILE A 289 2.60 -2.41 -8.23
N ASN A 290 3.13 -2.38 -7.02
CA ASN A 290 3.55 -1.14 -6.36
C ASN A 290 4.82 -1.39 -5.57
N ILE A 291 5.94 -0.83 -6.05
CA ILE A 291 7.25 -0.99 -5.43
C ILE A 291 7.76 0.40 -5.05
N PRO A 292 7.87 0.68 -3.75
CA PRO A 292 8.42 1.94 -3.26
C PRO A 292 9.85 2.16 -3.75
N TYR A 293 10.22 3.41 -3.98
CA TYR A 293 11.58 3.78 -4.42
C TYR A 293 12.68 3.32 -3.45
N GLU A 294 12.40 3.35 -2.16
CA GLU A 294 13.31 2.90 -1.12
C GLU A 294 13.67 1.41 -1.28
N ASP A 295 12.67 0.58 -1.61
CA ASP A 295 12.87 -0.85 -1.87
C ASP A 295 13.59 -1.09 -3.21
N LEU A 296 13.29 -0.27 -4.24
CA LEU A 296 14.04 -0.28 -5.49
C LEU A 296 15.51 0.04 -5.29
N LEU A 297 15.85 1.01 -4.42
CA LEU A 297 17.24 1.34 -4.07
C LEU A 297 17.96 0.17 -3.42
N GLN A 298 17.31 -0.58 -2.54
CA GLN A 298 17.88 -1.79 -1.94
C GLN A 298 18.17 -2.88 -3.00
N MET A 299 17.36 -2.94 -4.04
CA MET A 299 17.54 -3.87 -5.16
C MET A 299 18.46 -3.32 -6.26
N LYS A 300 18.83 -2.04 -6.24
CA LYS A 300 19.54 -1.34 -7.32
C LYS A 300 20.76 -2.11 -7.83
N SER A 301 21.62 -2.61 -6.92
CA SER A 301 22.85 -3.36 -7.28
C SER A 301 22.55 -4.64 -8.08
N LYS A 302 21.40 -5.25 -7.88
CA LYS A 302 20.96 -6.46 -8.60
C LYS A 302 20.26 -6.08 -9.90
N LEU A 303 19.53 -4.95 -9.94
CA LEU A 303 18.75 -4.50 -11.08
C LEU A 303 19.61 -3.86 -12.19
N THR A 304 20.72 -3.20 -11.85
CA THR A 304 21.54 -2.43 -12.80
C THR A 304 22.54 -3.27 -13.59
N THR A 305 22.68 -4.57 -13.31
CA THR A 305 23.67 -5.43 -13.97
C THR A 305 23.34 -5.80 -15.42
N THR A 306 22.13 -5.51 -15.91
CA THR A 306 21.63 -6.06 -17.19
C THR A 306 20.94 -5.08 -18.14
N SER A 307 20.80 -3.77 -17.82
CA SER A 307 19.99 -2.84 -18.62
C SER A 307 20.66 -1.48 -18.86
N ASN A 308 20.16 -0.77 -19.88
CA ASN A 308 20.37 0.66 -20.03
C ASN A 308 19.87 1.37 -18.76
N ASP A 309 20.55 2.41 -18.31
CA ASP A 309 20.24 3.12 -17.05
C ASP A 309 18.86 3.81 -17.04
N ASP A 310 18.15 3.86 -18.20
CA ASP A 310 16.93 4.66 -18.39
C ASP A 310 15.63 3.84 -18.40
N THR A 311 15.69 2.50 -18.25
CA THR A 311 14.50 1.64 -18.26
C THR A 311 14.63 0.46 -17.30
N ILE A 312 13.48 -0.01 -16.78
CA ILE A 312 13.37 -1.26 -16.05
C ILE A 312 12.49 -2.22 -16.84
N LYS A 313 12.99 -3.41 -17.14
CA LYS A 313 12.23 -4.47 -17.78
C LYS A 313 11.39 -5.18 -16.72
N LEU A 314 10.08 -5.19 -16.89
CA LEU A 314 9.14 -5.95 -16.09
C LEU A 314 8.73 -7.22 -16.86
N GLU A 315 8.74 -8.38 -16.17
CA GLU A 315 8.30 -9.65 -16.70
C GLU A 315 7.31 -10.30 -15.73
N ILE A 316 6.19 -10.81 -16.26
CA ILE A 316 5.14 -11.49 -15.50
C ILE A 316 4.98 -12.88 -16.10
N LEU A 317 5.13 -13.92 -15.27
CA LEU A 317 4.99 -15.31 -15.67
C LEU A 317 3.95 -16.02 -14.79
N SER A 318 3.25 -16.98 -15.36
CA SER A 318 2.43 -17.92 -14.61
C SER A 318 3.32 -19.03 -14.02
N GLY A 319 3.26 -19.20 -12.71
CA GLY A 319 3.98 -20.25 -11.98
C GLY A 319 3.17 -21.54 -11.81
N GLU A 320 3.48 -22.28 -10.76
CA GLU A 320 2.76 -23.50 -10.45
C GLU A 320 1.33 -23.24 -9.97
N LYS A 321 0.46 -24.25 -10.09
CA LYS A 321 -0.89 -24.17 -9.53
C LYS A 321 -0.82 -24.10 -8.01
N ILE A 322 -1.47 -23.10 -7.43
CA ILE A 322 -1.51 -22.91 -5.97
C ILE A 322 -2.53 -23.83 -5.33
N LYS A 323 -2.22 -24.28 -4.12
CA LYS A 323 -3.17 -25.00 -3.27
C LYS A 323 -3.87 -24.00 -2.36
N LEU A 324 -5.19 -23.89 -2.49
CA LEU A 324 -5.99 -22.99 -1.66
C LEU A 324 -6.43 -23.68 -0.36
N ASN A 325 -6.28 -22.98 0.75
CA ASN A 325 -7.05 -23.23 1.96
C ASN A 325 -8.43 -22.59 1.81
N GLN A 326 -9.45 -23.16 2.45
CA GLN A 326 -10.83 -22.69 2.34
C GLN A 326 -11.55 -22.79 3.68
N LEU A 327 -12.37 -21.78 3.98
CA LEU A 327 -13.34 -21.76 5.06
C LEU A 327 -14.73 -21.59 4.48
N ASN A 328 -15.68 -22.38 4.98
CA ASN A 328 -17.06 -22.31 4.55
C ASN A 328 -17.92 -21.72 5.66
N PHE A 329 -18.87 -20.88 5.28
CA PHE A 329 -19.80 -20.20 6.16
C PHE A 329 -21.23 -20.49 5.70
N SER A 330 -22.12 -20.72 6.66
CA SER A 330 -23.54 -20.89 6.42
C SER A 330 -24.30 -19.88 7.28
N PHE A 331 -25.31 -19.26 6.68
CA PHE A 331 -26.12 -18.24 7.34
C PHE A 331 -27.58 -18.70 7.48
N ASP A 332 -28.28 -18.22 8.48
CA ASP A 332 -29.69 -18.61 8.79
C ASP A 332 -30.68 -18.36 7.63
N ASN A 333 -30.31 -17.53 6.66
CA ASN A 333 -31.14 -17.20 5.49
C ASN A 333 -30.84 -18.07 4.26
N ASN A 334 -30.22 -19.23 4.43
CA ASN A 334 -29.78 -20.16 3.38
C ASN A 334 -28.73 -19.60 2.42
N LEU A 335 -28.11 -18.45 2.74
CA LEU A 335 -26.95 -17.97 2.02
C LEU A 335 -25.70 -18.71 2.51
N THR A 336 -24.71 -18.79 1.64
CA THR A 336 -23.41 -19.39 1.98
C THR A 336 -22.29 -18.44 1.62
N GLY A 337 -21.17 -18.56 2.31
CA GLY A 337 -19.95 -17.85 2.03
C GLY A 337 -18.74 -18.80 2.04
N ASN A 338 -17.71 -18.42 1.32
CA ASN A 338 -16.42 -19.08 1.32
C ASN A 338 -15.31 -18.04 1.41
N ILE A 339 -14.30 -18.31 2.22
CA ILE A 339 -13.05 -17.54 2.22
C ILE A 339 -11.92 -18.46 1.79
N SER A 340 -11.14 -18.06 0.80
CA SER A 340 -10.00 -18.84 0.32
C SER A 340 -8.71 -18.02 0.29
N TRP A 341 -7.57 -18.70 0.50
CA TRP A 341 -6.22 -18.10 0.42
C TRP A 341 -5.18 -19.15 0.04
N ASP A 342 -4.03 -18.72 -0.48
CA ASP A 342 -2.94 -19.61 -0.82
C ASP A 342 -2.38 -20.29 0.46
N SER A 343 -2.34 -21.63 0.45
CA SER A 343 -1.87 -22.43 1.57
C SER A 343 -0.37 -22.27 1.89
N LYS A 344 0.42 -21.68 0.98
CA LYS A 344 1.85 -21.40 1.17
C LYS A 344 2.10 -20.07 1.91
N LEU A 345 1.10 -19.19 2.02
CA LEU A 345 1.26 -17.90 2.69
C LEU A 345 1.28 -18.07 4.20
N THR A 346 2.13 -17.30 4.85
CA THR A 346 2.46 -17.42 6.27
C THR A 346 2.17 -16.12 7.02
N SER A 347 2.15 -16.19 8.34
CA SER A 347 2.06 -15.00 9.20
C SER A 347 3.21 -14.01 8.99
N GLY A 348 3.04 -12.78 9.48
CA GLY A 348 3.99 -11.68 9.34
C GLY A 348 3.94 -10.96 7.99
N LYS A 349 3.16 -11.46 7.03
CA LYS A 349 2.93 -10.84 5.71
C LYS A 349 1.44 -10.63 5.47
N LYS A 350 1.11 -9.72 4.53
CA LYS A 350 -0.27 -9.59 4.05
C LYS A 350 -0.66 -10.83 3.26
N ILE A 351 -1.80 -11.42 3.61
CA ILE A 351 -2.38 -12.58 2.95
C ILE A 351 -3.61 -12.12 2.17
N PRO A 352 -3.67 -12.30 0.85
CA PRO A 352 -4.86 -12.05 0.06
C PRO A 352 -5.93 -13.09 0.38
N PHE A 353 -7.00 -12.66 1.03
CA PHE A 353 -8.19 -13.47 1.25
C PHE A 353 -9.24 -13.16 0.20
N THR A 354 -9.77 -14.18 -0.44
CA THR A 354 -10.88 -14.06 -1.40
C THR A 354 -12.17 -14.49 -0.72
N PHE A 355 -13.10 -13.57 -0.57
CA PHE A 355 -14.45 -13.77 -0.06
C PHE A 355 -15.39 -14.04 -1.22
N SER A 356 -16.17 -15.12 -1.14
CA SER A 356 -17.15 -15.47 -2.17
C SER A 356 -18.47 -15.80 -1.50
N PHE A 357 -19.57 -15.28 -2.05
CA PHE A 357 -20.91 -15.43 -1.48
C PHE A 357 -21.89 -15.98 -2.51
N PHE A 358 -22.76 -16.89 -2.07
CA PHE A 358 -23.66 -17.62 -2.94
C PHE A 358 -25.08 -17.67 -2.36
N ASP A 359 -26.07 -17.72 -3.25
CA ASP A 359 -27.47 -17.99 -2.91
C ASP A 359 -27.73 -19.47 -2.65
N GLU A 360 -28.97 -19.80 -2.30
CA GLU A 360 -29.43 -21.18 -2.05
C GLU A 360 -29.27 -22.14 -3.25
N ASN A 361 -29.11 -21.60 -4.46
CA ASN A 361 -28.88 -22.35 -5.69
C ASN A 361 -27.40 -22.39 -6.09
N ASN A 362 -26.51 -21.97 -5.19
CA ASN A 362 -25.07 -21.89 -5.41
C ASN A 362 -24.66 -20.92 -6.54
N LYS A 363 -25.47 -19.88 -6.77
CA LYS A 363 -25.13 -18.80 -7.70
C LYS A 363 -24.48 -17.64 -6.97
N PRO A 364 -23.50 -16.95 -7.57
CA PRO A 364 -22.87 -15.78 -6.98
C PRO A 364 -23.93 -14.74 -6.57
N LEU A 365 -23.80 -14.21 -5.37
CA LEU A 365 -24.74 -13.28 -4.78
C LEU A 365 -24.29 -11.84 -5.06
N ASN A 366 -24.81 -11.25 -6.13
CA ASN A 366 -24.41 -9.90 -6.55
C ASN A 366 -24.79 -8.83 -5.51
N ASP A 367 -23.92 -7.82 -5.42
CA ASP A 367 -24.12 -6.59 -4.63
C ASP A 367 -24.45 -6.86 -3.15
N LEU A 368 -23.78 -7.86 -2.57
CA LEU A 368 -23.88 -8.17 -1.16
C LEU A 368 -23.02 -7.20 -0.33
N LEU A 369 -23.58 -6.66 0.73
CA LEU A 369 -22.87 -5.89 1.75
C LEU A 369 -22.54 -6.81 2.92
N PHE A 370 -21.27 -6.78 3.36
CA PHE A 370 -20.81 -7.58 4.48
C PHE A 370 -19.74 -6.85 5.29
N VAL A 371 -19.61 -7.24 6.53
CA VAL A 371 -18.49 -6.87 7.40
C VAL A 371 -17.82 -8.13 7.92
N TYR A 372 -16.56 -8.04 8.30
CA TYR A 372 -15.84 -9.14 8.91
C TYR A 372 -14.93 -8.67 10.03
N GLY A 373 -14.63 -9.60 10.92
CA GLY A 373 -13.63 -9.44 11.96
C GLY A 373 -12.78 -10.69 12.06
N ILE A 374 -11.54 -10.51 12.50
CA ILE A 374 -10.61 -11.61 12.80
C ILE A 374 -10.17 -11.46 14.24
N SER A 375 -10.34 -12.52 15.02
CA SER A 375 -9.91 -12.60 16.41
C SER A 375 -8.86 -13.68 16.60
N ASP A 376 -7.92 -13.47 17.50
CA ASP A 376 -6.95 -14.48 17.92
C ASP A 376 -7.55 -15.49 18.92
N SER A 377 -6.77 -16.49 19.31
CA SER A 377 -7.18 -17.53 20.27
C SER A 377 -7.57 -16.98 21.65
N SER A 378 -7.16 -15.77 22.01
CA SER A 378 -7.57 -15.06 23.22
C SER A 378 -8.87 -14.27 23.05
N ARG A 379 -9.51 -14.34 21.89
CA ARG A 379 -10.67 -13.55 21.46
C ARG A 379 -10.40 -12.05 21.35
N LYS A 380 -9.14 -11.68 21.21
CA LYS A 380 -8.76 -10.31 20.91
C LYS A 380 -8.90 -10.08 19.41
N GLU A 381 -9.69 -9.08 19.03
CA GLU A 381 -9.81 -8.65 17.65
C GLU A 381 -8.47 -8.10 17.15
N ILE A 382 -7.95 -8.64 16.06
CA ILE A 382 -6.71 -8.21 15.43
C ILE A 382 -6.96 -7.42 14.15
N TRP A 383 -8.13 -7.60 13.55
CA TRP A 383 -8.60 -6.89 12.38
C TRP A 383 -10.12 -6.83 12.37
N SER A 384 -10.66 -5.71 11.92
CA SER A 384 -12.09 -5.55 11.66
C SER A 384 -12.30 -4.39 10.70
N ASN A 385 -13.28 -4.51 9.82
CA ASN A 385 -13.79 -3.39 9.05
C ASN A 385 -15.07 -2.78 9.69
N LEU A 386 -15.41 -3.19 10.91
CA LEU A 386 -16.46 -2.56 11.70
C LEU A 386 -16.02 -1.16 12.13
N GLY A 387 -16.82 -0.15 11.78
CA GLY A 387 -16.54 1.25 12.13
C GLY A 387 -16.00 2.10 10.99
N ASP A 388 -15.76 1.55 9.82
CA ASP A 388 -15.59 2.35 8.62
C ASP A 388 -16.88 3.13 8.37
N ASN A 389 -16.76 4.48 8.41
CA ASN A 389 -17.91 5.39 8.37
C ASN A 389 -18.46 5.56 6.95
N ASP A 390 -18.75 4.45 6.28
CA ASP A 390 -19.43 4.52 5.01
C ASP A 390 -20.96 4.61 5.19
N LYS A 391 -21.61 5.30 4.25
CA LYS A 391 -23.05 5.43 4.17
C LYS A 391 -23.79 4.09 4.21
N TYR A 392 -23.13 3.05 3.73
CA TYR A 392 -23.58 1.67 3.78
C TYR A 392 -22.73 0.89 4.78
N LEU A 393 -23.38 0.14 5.66
CA LEU A 393 -22.67 -0.67 6.64
C LEU A 393 -22.04 -1.87 5.94
N GLY A 394 -20.74 -1.79 5.65
CA GLY A 394 -19.96 -2.92 5.16
C GLY A 394 -19.28 -2.71 3.82
N ILE A 395 -18.56 -3.73 3.41
CA ILE A 395 -17.86 -3.86 2.13
C ILE A 395 -18.82 -4.41 1.09
N LEU A 396 -18.76 -3.89 -0.14
CA LEU A 396 -19.55 -4.38 -1.24
C LEU A 396 -18.84 -5.55 -1.95
N ALA A 397 -19.43 -6.73 -1.94
CA ALA A 397 -19.06 -7.83 -2.83
C ALA A 397 -19.87 -7.74 -4.12
N SER A 398 -19.40 -6.94 -5.08
CA SER A 398 -20.05 -6.69 -6.36
C SER A 398 -20.17 -7.94 -7.18
N HIS A 399 -20.77 -8.74 -7.54
CA HIS A 399 -20.76 -10.06 -8.21
C HIS A 399 -20.48 -11.24 -7.26
N GLY A 400 -20.71 -11.00 -5.96
CA GLY A 400 -20.53 -12.03 -4.94
C GLY A 400 -19.08 -12.33 -4.59
N ILE A 401 -18.14 -11.53 -5.04
CA ILE A 401 -16.70 -11.72 -4.78
C ILE A 401 -16.09 -10.42 -4.28
N HIS A 402 -15.24 -10.54 -3.26
CA HIS A 402 -14.37 -9.48 -2.77
C HIS A 402 -13.01 -10.05 -2.42
N GLN A 403 -11.94 -9.29 -2.61
CA GLN A 403 -10.58 -9.69 -2.21
C GLN A 403 -9.98 -8.60 -1.33
N GLU A 404 -9.37 -9.02 -0.22
CA GLU A 404 -8.75 -8.15 0.75
C GLU A 404 -7.41 -8.73 1.20
N SER A 405 -6.37 -7.88 1.26
CA SER A 405 -5.03 -8.28 1.72
C SER A 405 -4.84 -7.92 3.18
N ILE A 406 -4.87 -8.92 4.06
CA ILE A 406 -4.91 -8.76 5.52
C ILE A 406 -3.59 -9.23 6.12
N LEU A 407 -2.98 -8.41 6.99
CA LEU A 407 -1.82 -8.81 7.77
C LEU A 407 -2.25 -9.69 8.94
N ILE A 408 -1.85 -10.96 8.92
CA ILE A 408 -1.95 -11.86 10.07
C ILE A 408 -0.60 -11.83 10.81
N PRO A 409 -0.53 -11.26 12.02
CA PRO A 409 0.75 -10.88 12.61
C PRO A 409 1.61 -12.07 13.06
N ASN A 410 1.00 -13.15 13.53
CA ASN A 410 1.68 -14.29 14.14
C ASN A 410 1.10 -15.62 13.68
N ASP A 411 1.83 -16.71 13.91
CA ASP A 411 1.31 -18.05 13.82
C ASP A 411 0.26 -18.30 14.91
N GLY A 412 -0.77 -19.05 14.58
CA GLY A 412 -1.78 -19.38 15.58
C GLY A 412 -3.12 -19.77 15.00
N HIS A 413 -4.05 -19.95 15.92
CA HIS A 413 -5.45 -20.17 15.64
C HIS A 413 -6.19 -18.84 15.68
N TYR A 414 -7.04 -18.65 14.71
CA TYR A 414 -7.83 -17.44 14.51
C TYR A 414 -9.27 -17.82 14.21
N GLU A 415 -10.19 -16.91 14.48
CA GLU A 415 -11.59 -17.01 14.10
C GLU A 415 -11.93 -15.87 13.12
N PHE A 416 -12.50 -16.22 11.97
CA PHE A 416 -13.20 -15.28 11.13
C PHE A 416 -14.66 -15.19 11.55
N LYS A 417 -15.14 -13.97 11.75
CA LYS A 417 -16.55 -13.65 11.91
C LYS A 417 -17.01 -12.87 10.68
N LEU A 418 -18.03 -13.39 9.97
CA LEU A 418 -18.68 -12.70 8.86
C LEU A 418 -20.08 -12.28 9.26
N ILE A 419 -20.48 -11.06 8.87
CA ILE A 419 -21.81 -10.52 9.08
C ILE A 419 -22.31 -9.97 7.76
N LEU A 420 -23.40 -10.52 7.24
CA LEU A 420 -24.08 -10.01 6.06
C LEU A 420 -25.00 -8.86 6.50
N THR A 421 -24.76 -7.68 5.95
CA THR A 421 -25.43 -6.45 6.40
C THR A 421 -26.48 -5.92 5.43
N GLY A 422 -26.40 -6.28 4.15
CA GLY A 422 -27.36 -5.79 3.16
C GLY A 422 -27.15 -6.37 1.76
N LYS A 423 -27.97 -5.91 0.83
CA LYS A 423 -27.91 -6.25 -0.59
C LYS A 423 -28.41 -5.09 -1.45
N ASN A 424 -27.84 -4.91 -2.65
CA ASN A 424 -28.22 -3.85 -3.58
C ASN A 424 -28.23 -2.47 -2.90
N TYR A 425 -27.20 -2.17 -2.12
CA TYR A 425 -27.04 -0.91 -1.35
C TYR A 425 -28.13 -0.64 -0.31
N ASN A 426 -28.90 -1.65 0.10
CA ASN A 426 -29.89 -1.57 1.17
C ASN A 426 -29.50 -2.51 2.30
N ASN A 427 -29.57 -2.03 3.53
CA ASN A 427 -29.35 -2.86 4.70
C ASN A 427 -30.47 -3.88 4.89
N PHE A 428 -30.12 -5.06 5.41
CA PHE A 428 -31.10 -6.04 5.85
C PHE A 428 -31.78 -5.57 7.15
N ASP A 429 -33.06 -5.93 7.34
CA ASP A 429 -33.78 -5.68 8.60
C ASP A 429 -33.13 -6.43 9.78
N LYS A 430 -32.52 -7.58 9.52
CA LYS A 430 -31.77 -8.40 10.46
C LYS A 430 -30.47 -8.84 9.82
N TYR A 431 -29.36 -8.62 10.50
CA TYR A 431 -28.06 -9.09 10.04
C TYR A 431 -27.89 -10.59 10.28
N PHE A 432 -27.14 -11.25 9.41
CA PHE A 432 -26.86 -12.67 9.47
C PHE A 432 -25.39 -12.87 9.74
N GLU A 433 -25.06 -13.57 10.81
CA GLU A 433 -23.65 -13.82 11.20
C GLU A 433 -23.29 -15.28 11.15
N SER A 434 -22.03 -15.55 10.87
CA SER A 434 -21.42 -16.87 10.90
C SER A 434 -19.95 -16.76 11.25
N THR A 435 -19.42 -17.75 11.96
CA THR A 435 -18.00 -17.82 12.34
C THR A 435 -17.36 -19.10 11.85
N SER A 436 -16.05 -19.07 11.63
CA SER A 436 -15.25 -20.23 11.28
C SER A 436 -13.81 -20.07 11.75
N ASP A 437 -13.27 -21.14 12.35
CA ASP A 437 -11.90 -21.16 12.83
C ASP A 437 -10.92 -21.52 11.71
N PHE A 438 -9.74 -20.92 11.74
CA PHE A 438 -8.65 -21.25 10.85
C PHE A 438 -7.30 -21.16 11.56
N GLN A 439 -6.30 -21.75 10.91
CA GLN A 439 -4.94 -21.73 11.44
C GLN A 439 -4.00 -21.20 10.36
N ILE A 440 -3.16 -20.25 10.76
CA ILE A 440 -1.99 -19.83 9.99
C ILE A 440 -0.76 -20.33 10.73
N ASN A 441 0.06 -21.06 10.02
CA ASN A 441 1.36 -21.52 10.51
C ASN A 441 2.42 -20.93 9.59
N SER A 442 3.54 -20.46 10.15
CA SER A 442 4.74 -20.40 9.37
C SER A 442 4.99 -21.85 8.91
N GLN A 443 4.97 -22.10 7.61
CA GLN A 443 5.46 -23.39 7.13
C GLN A 443 6.84 -23.53 7.75
N SER A 444 7.04 -24.60 8.53
CA SER A 444 8.40 -25.09 8.71
C SER A 444 8.93 -25.22 7.29
N ILE A 445 9.83 -24.32 6.90
CA ILE A 445 10.51 -24.36 5.61
C ILE A 445 11.06 -25.77 5.55
N LEU A 446 10.37 -26.66 4.85
CA LEU A 446 11.01 -27.85 4.33
C LEU A 446 12.04 -27.26 3.38
N MET A 447 13.22 -27.03 3.94
CA MET A 447 14.37 -26.50 3.24
C MET A 447 14.53 -27.29 1.96
N ASP A 448 14.04 -26.73 0.88
CA ASP A 448 14.60 -27.03 -0.41
C ASP A 448 16.06 -26.54 -0.33
N LYS A 449 16.95 -27.45 -0.50
CA LYS A 449 18.38 -27.36 -0.25
C LYS A 449 19.03 -26.38 -1.21
N LYS A 450 18.91 -25.04 -0.96
CA LYS A 450 19.81 -24.01 -1.53
C LYS A 450 19.40 -22.61 -1.07
N THR A 451 19.81 -22.22 0.10
CA THR A 451 20.49 -20.98 0.50
C THR A 451 20.57 -20.98 2.02
N ASN A 452 21.78 -20.80 2.54
CA ASN A 452 22.03 -20.68 3.98
C ASN A 452 21.78 -19.24 4.48
N GLU A 453 20.77 -18.53 3.96
CA GLU A 453 20.50 -17.16 4.38
C GLU A 453 19.72 -17.12 5.68
N ILE A 454 20.26 -16.39 6.64
CA ILE A 454 19.63 -16.16 7.94
C ILE A 454 18.49 -15.11 7.73
N PRO A 455 17.27 -15.36 8.23
CA PRO A 455 16.14 -14.45 8.05
C PRO A 455 16.44 -13.02 8.52
N SER A 456 15.96 -12.02 7.76
CA SER A 456 16.25 -10.59 7.99
C SER A 456 15.80 -10.07 9.36
N TRP A 457 14.72 -10.60 9.94
CA TRP A 457 14.28 -10.20 11.28
C TRP A 457 15.30 -10.52 12.38
N ILE A 458 16.16 -11.54 12.17
CA ILE A 458 17.25 -11.87 13.10
C ILE A 458 18.32 -10.78 13.03
N LYS A 459 18.57 -10.22 11.84
CA LYS A 459 19.48 -9.09 11.65
C LYS A 459 19.00 -7.86 12.41
N ASN A 460 17.71 -7.59 12.41
CA ASN A 460 17.13 -6.49 13.20
C ASN A 460 17.40 -6.66 14.70
N ASN A 461 17.22 -7.87 15.23
CA ASN A 461 17.51 -8.16 16.64
C ASN A 461 18.99 -7.98 16.97
N ALA A 462 19.89 -8.34 16.06
CA ALA A 462 21.33 -8.12 16.21
C ALA A 462 21.68 -6.62 16.20
N GLY A 463 21.02 -5.82 15.38
CA GLY A 463 21.12 -4.36 15.37
C GLY A 463 20.68 -3.74 16.71
N TRP A 464 19.53 -4.12 17.23
CA TRP A 464 19.02 -3.65 18.52
C TRP A 464 19.90 -4.05 19.70
N TRP A 465 20.59 -5.18 19.60
CA TRP A 465 21.59 -5.55 20.58
C TRP A 465 22.87 -4.71 20.45
N ALA A 466 23.31 -4.44 19.22
CA ALA A 466 24.49 -3.63 18.97
C ALA A 466 24.32 -2.18 19.45
N ASP A 467 23.13 -1.60 19.31
CA ASP A 467 22.80 -0.24 19.77
C ASP A 467 22.42 -0.16 21.27
N GLY A 468 22.32 -1.32 21.95
CA GLY A 468 22.03 -1.41 23.39
C GLY A 468 20.53 -1.41 23.73
N THR A 469 19.64 -1.51 22.75
CA THR A 469 18.17 -1.66 22.97
C THR A 469 17.83 -3.02 23.59
N ILE A 470 18.60 -4.05 23.30
CA ILE A 470 18.51 -5.41 23.88
C ILE A 470 19.78 -5.66 24.71
N ASP A 471 19.62 -6.24 25.91
CA ASP A 471 20.73 -6.60 26.79
C ASP A 471 21.45 -7.89 26.31
N ASP A 472 22.64 -8.13 26.89
CA ASP A 472 23.49 -9.27 26.52
C ASP A 472 22.83 -10.63 26.80
N ASP A 473 22.10 -10.75 27.92
CA ASP A 473 21.44 -11.99 28.30
C ASP A 473 20.30 -12.33 27.35
N SER A 474 19.50 -11.35 26.95
CA SER A 474 18.42 -11.51 25.98
C SER A 474 18.94 -11.89 24.60
N PHE A 475 20.06 -11.29 24.16
CA PHE A 475 20.71 -11.64 22.91
C PHE A 475 21.25 -13.07 22.93
N VAL A 476 21.97 -13.46 23.98
CA VAL A 476 22.53 -14.82 24.15
C VAL A 476 21.42 -15.87 24.11
N GLN A 477 20.32 -15.66 24.85
CA GLN A 477 19.16 -16.54 24.85
C GLN A 477 18.54 -16.66 23.45
N GLY A 478 18.42 -15.53 22.75
CA GLY A 478 17.94 -15.50 21.36
C GLY A 478 18.81 -16.34 20.42
N ILE A 479 20.12 -16.16 20.45
CA ILE A 479 21.07 -16.94 19.64
C ILE A 479 21.03 -18.43 20.01
N GLN A 480 20.96 -18.77 21.30
CA GLN A 480 20.84 -20.17 21.75
C GLN A 480 19.57 -20.84 21.17
N PHE A 481 18.46 -20.13 21.19
CA PHE A 481 17.22 -20.60 20.58
C PHE A 481 17.38 -20.81 19.07
N LEU A 482 17.93 -19.83 18.35
CA LEU A 482 18.13 -19.90 16.90
C LEU A 482 19.05 -21.05 16.46
N VAL A 483 20.10 -21.33 17.25
CA VAL A 483 21.00 -22.47 17.00
C VAL A 483 20.32 -23.79 17.33
N LYS A 484 19.59 -23.88 18.47
CA LYS A 484 18.84 -25.06 18.86
C LYS A 484 17.76 -25.46 17.84
N GLU A 485 17.04 -24.46 17.31
CA GLU A 485 16.02 -24.64 16.28
C GLU A 485 16.62 -24.81 14.86
N LYS A 486 17.96 -24.80 14.75
CA LYS A 486 18.71 -24.97 13.47
C LYS A 486 18.45 -23.86 12.44
N ILE A 487 17.99 -22.70 12.89
CA ILE A 487 17.79 -21.50 12.06
C ILE A 487 19.17 -20.90 11.71
N ILE A 488 20.06 -20.82 12.70
CA ILE A 488 21.49 -20.53 12.48
C ILE A 488 22.27 -21.83 12.56
N LYS A 489 22.97 -22.16 11.51
CA LYS A 489 23.84 -23.34 11.46
C LYS A 489 25.25 -22.95 11.86
N ILE A 490 25.71 -23.46 12.98
CA ILE A 490 27.09 -23.30 13.42
C ILE A 490 27.91 -24.50 12.93
N PRO A 491 29.03 -24.29 12.21
CA PRO A 491 29.94 -25.36 11.89
C PRO A 491 30.44 -26.09 13.16
N PRO A 492 30.85 -27.38 13.10
CA PRO A 492 31.29 -28.13 14.26
C PRO A 492 32.31 -27.33 15.09
N THR A 493 31.91 -26.96 16.30
CA THR A 493 32.69 -26.08 17.17
C THR A 493 32.78 -26.69 18.55
N THR A 494 34.00 -26.81 19.08
CA THR A 494 34.23 -27.36 20.42
C THR A 494 33.80 -26.35 21.46
N GLN A 495 32.96 -26.76 22.39
CA GLN A 495 32.53 -25.93 23.51
C GLN A 495 33.70 -25.65 24.47
N GLY A 496 33.97 -24.37 24.71
CA GLY A 496 34.99 -23.97 25.67
C GLY A 496 34.53 -24.09 27.13
N GLN A 497 35.47 -24.12 28.06
CA GLN A 497 35.16 -24.00 29.49
C GLN A 497 35.09 -22.52 29.84
N SER A 498 33.98 -22.10 30.45
CA SER A 498 33.71 -20.68 30.76
C SER A 498 34.81 -20.07 31.61
N SER A 499 35.38 -18.98 31.13
CA SER A 499 36.33 -18.13 31.89
C SER A 499 35.82 -16.69 32.12
N GLY A 500 34.65 -16.31 31.64
CA GLY A 500 34.04 -14.99 31.83
C GLY A 500 32.66 -14.90 31.21
N ASN A 501 31.80 -14.02 31.78
CA ASN A 501 30.45 -13.78 31.29
C ASN A 501 30.34 -12.55 30.37
N GLU A 502 31.44 -11.89 30.09
CA GLU A 502 31.42 -10.61 29.36
C GLU A 502 31.65 -10.83 27.86
N ILE A 503 30.68 -10.39 27.05
CA ILE A 503 30.80 -10.47 25.59
C ILE A 503 31.73 -9.36 25.12
N PRO A 504 32.81 -9.68 24.35
CA PRO A 504 33.70 -8.66 23.83
C PRO A 504 32.98 -7.64 22.94
N SER A 505 33.32 -6.36 23.11
CA SER A 505 32.66 -5.25 22.38
C SER A 505 32.74 -5.37 20.85
N TRP A 506 33.80 -6.03 20.33
CA TRP A 506 33.90 -6.23 18.88
C TRP A 506 32.82 -7.19 18.32
N ILE A 507 32.26 -8.10 19.14
CA ILE A 507 31.15 -8.95 18.74
C ILE A 507 29.88 -8.10 18.56
N LYS A 508 29.63 -7.09 19.43
CA LYS A 508 28.53 -6.13 19.25
C LYS A 508 28.69 -5.32 17.97
N ASN A 509 29.92 -4.88 17.67
CA ASN A 509 30.18 -4.18 16.41
C ASN A 509 29.91 -5.08 15.21
N ASN A 510 30.31 -6.35 15.25
CA ASN A 510 30.02 -7.31 14.19
C ASN A 510 28.50 -7.52 14.02
N ALA A 511 27.75 -7.58 15.10
CA ALA A 511 26.30 -7.71 15.04
C ALA A 511 25.63 -6.49 14.39
N GLY A 512 26.12 -5.27 14.68
CA GLY A 512 25.69 -4.04 14.01
C GLY A 512 26.03 -4.05 12.52
N TRP A 513 27.26 -4.38 12.15
CA TRP A 513 27.69 -4.46 10.74
C TRP A 513 26.95 -5.56 9.97
N TRP A 514 26.56 -6.64 10.65
CA TRP A 514 25.75 -7.68 10.05
C TRP A 514 24.29 -7.23 9.85
N ALA A 515 23.76 -6.51 10.82
CA ALA A 515 22.41 -5.96 10.75
C ALA A 515 22.25 -4.94 9.61
N ASP A 516 23.25 -4.10 9.38
CA ASP A 516 23.29 -3.11 8.30
C ASP A 516 23.79 -3.66 6.95
N GLY A 517 24.14 -4.96 6.90
CA GLY A 517 24.62 -5.63 5.68
C GLY A 517 26.07 -5.37 5.31
N THR A 518 26.87 -4.73 6.18
CA THR A 518 28.31 -4.47 5.95
C THR A 518 29.12 -5.76 5.95
N ILE A 519 28.71 -6.78 6.73
CA ILE A 519 29.32 -8.12 6.73
C ILE A 519 28.27 -9.18 6.40
N ASP A 520 28.72 -10.30 5.81
CA ASP A 520 27.86 -11.42 5.43
C ASP A 520 27.50 -12.35 6.61
N ASP A 521 26.60 -13.29 6.36
CA ASP A 521 26.11 -14.24 7.36
C ASP A 521 27.26 -15.15 7.89
N ASP A 522 28.20 -15.53 7.03
CA ASP A 522 29.34 -16.36 7.42
C ASP A 522 30.28 -15.65 8.40
N SER A 523 30.53 -14.36 8.19
CA SER A 523 31.30 -13.51 9.08
C SER A 523 30.66 -13.36 10.47
N PHE A 524 29.35 -13.20 10.52
CA PHE A 524 28.58 -13.16 11.77
C PHE A 524 28.64 -14.51 12.50
N VAL A 525 28.45 -15.63 11.79
CA VAL A 525 28.53 -17.00 12.34
C VAL A 525 29.92 -17.29 12.95
N GLN A 526 31.00 -16.77 12.37
CA GLN A 526 32.34 -16.87 12.96
C GLN A 526 32.41 -16.17 14.32
N GLY A 527 31.75 -15.02 14.49
CA GLY A 527 31.63 -14.35 15.78
C GLY A 527 30.89 -15.23 16.82
N ILE A 528 29.81 -15.90 16.42
CA ILE A 528 29.09 -16.84 17.28
C ILE A 528 29.93 -18.06 17.63
N GLN A 529 30.73 -18.61 16.68
CA GLN A 529 31.67 -19.70 16.95
C GLN A 529 32.72 -19.30 17.98
N PHE A 530 33.20 -18.07 17.94
CA PHE A 530 34.14 -17.55 18.95
C PHE A 530 33.47 -17.56 20.34
N LEU A 531 32.25 -17.07 20.50
CA LEU A 531 31.54 -17.08 21.79
C LEU A 531 31.36 -18.51 22.34
N ILE A 532 31.13 -19.50 21.47
CA ILE A 532 31.04 -20.91 21.85
C ILE A 532 32.42 -21.44 22.31
N LYS A 533 33.49 -21.15 21.58
CA LYS A 533 34.84 -21.57 21.92
C LYS A 533 35.35 -21.00 23.25
N GLU A 534 34.97 -19.76 23.55
CA GLU A 534 35.29 -19.10 24.81
C GLU A 534 34.35 -19.53 25.95
N GLY A 535 33.33 -20.33 25.68
CA GLY A 535 32.37 -20.79 26.66
C GLY A 535 31.38 -19.73 27.16
N ILE A 536 31.31 -18.58 26.48
CA ILE A 536 30.38 -17.48 26.78
C ILE A 536 28.98 -17.87 26.30
N LEU A 537 28.88 -18.45 25.10
CA LEU A 537 27.64 -19.00 24.56
C LEU A 537 27.64 -20.53 24.73
N ARG A 538 26.63 -21.11 25.41
CA ARG A 538 26.46 -22.56 25.58
C ARG A 538 25.33 -23.03 24.70
N ILE A 539 25.57 -24.06 23.89
CA ILE A 539 24.58 -24.66 22.97
C ILE A 539 24.26 -26.07 23.43
#